data_48ffd744ead8384e8fab7766a4c90843
#
_entry.id   48ffd744ead8384e8fab7766a4c90843
#
_cell.length_a   1.000
_cell.length_b   1.000
_cell.length_c   1.000
_cell.angle_alpha   90.00
_cell.angle_beta   90.00
_cell.angle_gamma   90.00
#
_symmetry.space_group_name_H-M   'P 1'
#
loop_
_entity.id
_entity.type
_entity.pdbx_description
1 polymer ?
#
loop_
_entity_poly.entity_id
_entity_poly.type
_entity_poly.pdbx_seq_one_letter_code
_entity_poly.pdbx_strand_id
1 'polypeptide(L)'
;MNNKKPLSVITDGDKAMRKAIKRIFPNSCHRLCAWHIQRNAFTNVHVKDFTNHFSKCMFMEGIVEEFECAWNDMLEMFNLHGHKWVTDIYAKRSRWAEAYLRGHFFAGMKSTQRCESMNAYLNRFLKTRLKLFEFVKHFDRALSRIRHNEAKAEFETHHSSAVLTTKLYALEKYAGTVFTRQSFLKFRDEMKNAELFFPVSTENHGRYRVHTLTKFRSPDKIWKVCYGNSDRSMKCTCMMFESVGFPCPHMIVVMKIEHLEEIPETCIMKRWSKLAKETVQVHHDNESQSDATNIIRYGALSSMCSRMSYFASQSEKAFKEARCEIQRLTCQMEQLCKNSVEESEREDLKATKHHVRDPIIVKTKGNPGNLKDKFKKPRHCGKCKKVGRTVRKCPEFVNTHNAFINIEDSIEDMGDMPSLLNHNMEGGSRHGTNEFSQNVTMNHFTSGISGASSTYHNQ
;
A
#
# COMPACT_ATOMS: atom_id res chain seq x y z
N MET A 1 -11.94 -20.76 1.95
CA MET A 1 -10.72 -20.32 2.68
C MET A 1 -9.87 -21.47 3.22
N ASN A 2 -10.06 -22.70 2.78
CA ASN A 2 -9.23 -23.86 3.08
C ASN A 2 -8.71 -23.95 4.52
N ASN A 3 -9.53 -23.64 5.52
CA ASN A 3 -9.20 -23.61 6.97
C ASN A 3 -8.01 -22.72 7.37
N LYS A 4 -7.50 -21.85 6.49
CA LYS A 4 -6.44 -20.90 6.83
C LYS A 4 -7.00 -19.79 7.72
N LYS A 5 -6.40 -19.60 8.89
CA LYS A 5 -6.75 -18.52 9.83
C LYS A 5 -5.81 -17.35 9.63
N PRO A 6 -6.30 -16.09 9.71
CA PRO A 6 -5.44 -14.92 9.61
C PRO A 6 -4.50 -14.84 10.82
N LEU A 7 -3.24 -14.43 10.61
CA LEU A 7 -2.31 -14.11 11.70
C LEU A 7 -2.66 -12.78 12.36
N SER A 8 -3.12 -11.83 11.56
CA SER A 8 -3.45 -10.47 12.01
C SER A 8 -4.77 -9.99 11.40
N VAL A 9 -5.52 -9.20 12.16
CA VAL A 9 -6.79 -8.61 11.75
C VAL A 9 -6.82 -7.14 12.13
N ILE A 10 -7.26 -6.27 11.21
CA ILE A 10 -7.44 -4.84 11.48
C ILE A 10 -8.92 -4.48 11.33
N THR A 11 -9.49 -3.78 12.34
CA THR A 11 -10.90 -3.32 12.29
C THR A 11 -11.06 -1.91 12.82
N ASP A 12 -12.22 -1.31 12.59
CA ASP A 12 -12.63 0.01 13.10
C ASP A 12 -12.95 0.05 14.60
N GLY A 13 -12.93 -1.11 15.27
CA GLY A 13 -13.15 -1.21 16.71
C GLY A 13 -14.59 -1.48 17.13
N ASP A 14 -15.46 -1.91 16.21
CA ASP A 14 -16.81 -2.37 16.56
C ASP A 14 -16.79 -3.49 17.60
N LYS A 15 -17.69 -3.39 18.60
CA LYS A 15 -17.72 -4.32 19.73
C LYS A 15 -18.16 -5.74 19.34
N ALA A 16 -19.11 -5.87 18.39
CA ALA A 16 -19.60 -7.15 17.93
C ALA A 16 -18.52 -7.86 17.09
N MET A 17 -17.88 -7.12 16.17
CA MET A 17 -16.74 -7.60 15.38
C MET A 17 -15.61 -8.11 16.28
N ARG A 18 -15.25 -7.36 17.33
CA ARG A 18 -14.23 -7.77 18.29
C ARG A 18 -14.55 -9.10 18.99
N LYS A 19 -15.83 -9.26 19.43
CA LYS A 19 -16.27 -10.51 20.05
C LYS A 19 -16.20 -11.67 19.08
N ALA A 20 -16.60 -11.47 17.83
CA ALA A 20 -16.53 -12.45 16.77
C ALA A 20 -15.08 -12.87 16.48
N ILE A 21 -14.16 -11.92 16.31
CA ILE A 21 -12.74 -12.19 16.08
C ILE A 21 -12.14 -13.00 17.22
N LYS A 22 -12.38 -12.59 18.48
CA LYS A 22 -11.87 -13.33 19.64
C LYS A 22 -12.38 -14.78 19.70
N ARG A 23 -13.62 -15.02 19.23
CA ARG A 23 -14.22 -16.38 19.21
C ARG A 23 -13.70 -17.22 18.05
N ILE A 24 -13.62 -16.64 16.84
CA ILE A 24 -13.31 -17.39 15.60
C ILE A 24 -11.80 -17.47 15.34
N PHE A 25 -11.07 -16.41 15.68
CA PHE A 25 -9.62 -16.28 15.47
C PHE A 25 -8.89 -15.94 16.77
N PRO A 26 -8.93 -16.82 17.81
CA PRO A 26 -8.38 -16.52 19.13
C PRO A 26 -6.86 -16.24 19.13
N ASN A 27 -6.14 -16.81 18.17
CA ASN A 27 -4.68 -16.66 18.04
C ASN A 27 -4.26 -15.52 17.10
N SER A 28 -5.22 -14.80 16.50
CA SER A 28 -4.91 -13.68 15.62
C SER A 28 -4.62 -12.42 16.43
N CYS A 29 -3.57 -11.68 16.07
CA CYS A 29 -3.34 -10.35 16.60
C CYS A 29 -4.37 -9.38 16.04
N HIS A 30 -5.15 -8.75 16.93
CA HIS A 30 -6.23 -7.84 16.54
C HIS A 30 -5.83 -6.38 16.76
N ARG A 31 -5.55 -5.67 15.67
CA ARG A 31 -5.23 -4.25 15.65
C ARG A 31 -6.49 -3.40 15.43
N LEU A 32 -6.57 -2.27 16.11
CA LEU A 32 -7.55 -1.22 15.84
C LEU A 32 -7.03 -0.27 14.75
N CYS A 33 -7.90 0.12 13.85
CA CYS A 33 -7.59 1.04 12.76
C CYS A 33 -7.10 2.40 13.28
N ALA A 34 -5.86 2.76 12.94
CA ALA A 34 -5.23 3.99 13.38
C ALA A 34 -6.03 5.23 12.97
N TRP A 35 -6.51 5.28 11.72
CA TRP A 35 -7.32 6.39 11.21
C TRP A 35 -8.60 6.62 12.03
N HIS A 36 -9.32 5.55 12.39
CA HIS A 36 -10.53 5.67 13.21
C HIS A 36 -10.21 6.16 14.62
N ILE A 37 -9.08 5.75 15.19
CA ILE A 37 -8.64 6.21 16.52
C ILE A 37 -8.25 7.69 16.48
N GLN A 38 -7.44 8.12 15.50
CA GLN A 38 -7.07 9.53 15.33
C GLN A 38 -8.30 10.42 15.13
N ARG A 39 -9.23 9.98 14.29
CA ARG A 39 -10.51 10.67 14.10
C ARG A 39 -11.30 10.79 15.39
N ASN A 40 -11.34 9.73 16.18
CA ASN A 40 -12.01 9.74 17.48
C ASN A 40 -11.27 10.64 18.49
N ALA A 41 -9.94 10.66 18.50
CA ALA A 41 -9.13 11.57 19.28
C ALA A 41 -9.49 13.03 18.97
N PHE A 42 -9.50 13.38 17.69
CA PHE A 42 -9.88 14.70 17.21
C PHE A 42 -11.30 15.11 17.61
N THR A 43 -12.23 14.15 17.65
CA THR A 43 -13.65 14.44 17.98
C THR A 43 -13.90 14.56 19.47
N ASN A 44 -13.17 13.80 20.30
CA ASN A 44 -13.42 13.72 21.73
C ASN A 44 -12.54 14.66 22.56
N VAL A 45 -11.33 14.98 22.10
CA VAL A 45 -10.38 15.84 22.82
C VAL A 45 -10.23 17.15 22.05
N HIS A 46 -10.66 18.25 22.65
CA HIS A 46 -10.69 19.58 22.01
C HIS A 46 -9.51 20.47 22.47
N VAL A 47 -8.39 19.87 22.81
CA VAL A 47 -7.17 20.57 23.21
C VAL A 47 -6.29 20.77 21.97
N LYS A 48 -5.74 21.99 21.82
CA LYS A 48 -4.83 22.29 20.71
C LYS A 48 -3.60 21.38 20.77
N ASP A 49 -3.13 20.96 19.61
CA ASP A 49 -1.93 20.10 19.43
C ASP A 49 -1.98 18.69 20.07
N PHE A 50 -3.02 18.37 20.85
CA PHE A 50 -3.17 17.03 21.43
C PHE A 50 -3.09 15.92 20.39
N THR A 51 -3.80 16.06 19.26
CA THR A 51 -3.86 15.02 18.23
C THR A 51 -2.48 14.71 17.65
N ASN A 52 -1.60 15.72 17.54
CA ASN A 52 -0.24 15.54 17.06
C ASN A 52 0.60 14.72 18.05
N HIS A 53 0.53 15.03 19.33
CA HIS A 53 1.27 14.30 20.37
C HIS A 53 0.71 12.87 20.53
N PHE A 54 -0.61 12.73 20.51
CA PHE A 54 -1.26 11.41 20.52
C PHE A 54 -0.81 10.54 19.34
N SER A 55 -0.68 11.12 18.14
CA SER A 55 -0.18 10.40 16.98
C SER A 55 1.28 10.01 17.11
N LYS A 56 2.13 10.87 17.69
CA LYS A 56 3.52 10.51 17.99
C LYS A 56 3.60 9.31 18.95
N CYS A 57 2.79 9.29 20.00
CA CYS A 57 2.69 8.14 20.90
C CYS A 57 2.16 6.89 20.16
N MET A 58 1.14 7.04 19.30
CA MET A 58 0.54 5.93 18.59
C MET A 58 1.54 5.21 17.67
N PHE A 59 2.36 5.95 16.94
CA PHE A 59 3.29 5.44 15.95
C PHE A 59 4.73 5.34 16.45
N MET A 60 4.94 5.47 17.74
CA MET A 60 6.27 5.33 18.33
C MET A 60 6.81 3.92 18.13
N GLU A 61 7.91 3.81 17.40
CA GLU A 61 8.63 2.56 17.13
C GLU A 61 9.62 2.22 18.24
N GLY A 62 9.30 2.56 19.47
CA GLY A 62 10.10 2.30 20.66
C GLY A 62 9.71 1.00 21.38
N ILE A 63 10.29 0.80 22.56
CA ILE A 63 9.87 -0.24 23.51
C ILE A 63 8.64 0.22 24.27
N VAL A 64 8.00 -0.72 25.00
CA VAL A 64 6.78 -0.43 25.76
C VAL A 64 7.02 0.65 26.82
N GLU A 65 8.16 0.60 27.46
CA GLU A 65 8.58 1.56 28.52
C GLU A 65 8.69 2.99 27.97
N GLU A 66 9.25 3.15 26.78
CA GLU A 66 9.32 4.47 26.10
C GLU A 66 7.93 5.00 25.77
N PHE A 67 7.03 4.12 25.33
CA PHE A 67 5.63 4.49 25.08
C PHE A 67 4.93 4.94 26.36
N GLU A 68 5.10 4.21 27.48
CA GLU A 68 4.47 4.56 28.75
C GLU A 68 4.97 5.91 29.29
N CYS A 69 6.28 6.20 29.15
CA CYS A 69 6.83 7.53 29.49
C CYS A 69 6.20 8.61 28.62
N ALA A 70 6.25 8.47 27.29
CA ALA A 70 5.71 9.46 26.36
C ALA A 70 4.20 9.66 26.52
N TRP A 71 3.47 8.61 26.92
CA TRP A 71 2.05 8.69 27.23
C TRP A 71 1.80 9.53 28.49
N ASN A 72 2.54 9.31 29.54
CA ASN A 72 2.43 10.06 30.80
C ASN A 72 2.82 11.54 30.60
N ASP A 73 3.93 11.81 29.90
CA ASP A 73 4.36 13.18 29.56
C ASP A 73 3.25 13.91 28.77
N MET A 74 2.59 13.24 27.86
CA MET A 74 1.45 13.78 27.10
C MET A 74 0.26 14.08 28.03
N LEU A 75 -0.06 13.21 28.98
CA LEU A 75 -1.16 13.43 29.96
C LEU A 75 -0.89 14.62 30.81
N GLU A 76 0.34 14.80 31.32
CA GLU A 76 0.78 15.93 32.09
C GLU A 76 0.72 17.24 31.30
N MET A 77 1.33 17.23 30.11
CA MET A 77 1.39 18.39 29.21
C MET A 77 0.00 18.96 28.88
N PHE A 78 -1.00 18.13 28.73
CA PHE A 78 -2.35 18.55 28.33
C PHE A 78 -3.37 18.48 29.48
N ASN A 79 -2.95 18.14 30.71
CA ASN A 79 -3.80 17.95 31.88
C ASN A 79 -5.01 17.05 31.61
N LEU A 80 -4.78 15.85 31.11
CA LEU A 80 -5.82 14.90 30.66
C LEU A 80 -5.95 13.67 31.56
N HIS A 81 -5.39 13.62 32.74
CA HIS A 81 -5.42 12.49 33.69
C HIS A 81 -6.89 12.19 34.01
N GLY A 82 -7.84 12.46 33.99
CA GLY A 82 -9.23 12.05 34.26
C GLY A 82 -10.14 12.05 33.03
N HIS A 83 -9.58 12.33 31.85
CA HIS A 83 -10.41 12.44 30.65
C HIS A 83 -10.91 11.06 30.21
N LYS A 84 -12.23 10.85 30.24
CA LYS A 84 -12.89 9.55 29.99
C LYS A 84 -12.43 8.86 28.72
N TRP A 85 -12.43 9.59 27.59
CA TRP A 85 -12.03 8.99 26.29
C TRP A 85 -10.55 8.58 26.30
N VAL A 86 -9.69 9.39 26.90
CA VAL A 86 -8.25 9.11 26.99
C VAL A 86 -7.98 7.87 27.85
N THR A 87 -8.66 7.73 28.98
CA THR A 87 -8.59 6.53 29.81
C THR A 87 -9.11 5.29 29.08
N ASP A 88 -10.26 5.43 28.37
CA ASP A 88 -10.84 4.32 27.61
C ASP A 88 -9.97 3.83 26.44
N ILE A 89 -9.27 4.75 25.77
CA ILE A 89 -8.38 4.38 24.66
C ILE A 89 -7.05 3.81 25.17
N TYR A 90 -6.51 4.33 26.25
CA TYR A 90 -5.33 3.79 26.92
C TYR A 90 -5.52 2.33 27.36
N ALA A 91 -6.66 2.00 27.94
CA ALA A 91 -7.00 0.62 28.29
C ALA A 91 -6.96 -0.37 27.10
N LYS A 92 -6.92 0.14 25.87
CA LYS A 92 -6.87 -0.64 24.63
C LYS A 92 -5.51 -0.53 23.91
N ARG A 93 -4.50 0.10 24.53
CA ARG A 93 -3.20 0.42 23.90
C ARG A 93 -2.49 -0.77 23.27
N SER A 94 -2.61 -1.96 23.86
CA SER A 94 -2.05 -3.18 23.29
C SER A 94 -2.58 -3.56 21.91
N ARG A 95 -3.61 -2.86 21.40
CA ARG A 95 -4.22 -3.12 20.09
C ARG A 95 -4.05 -1.97 19.09
N TRP A 96 -3.41 -0.87 19.49
CA TRP A 96 -3.24 0.26 18.58
C TRP A 96 -1.89 0.94 18.67
N ALA A 97 -1.21 0.87 19.83
CA ALA A 97 0.12 1.48 19.97
C ALA A 97 1.17 0.60 19.31
N GLU A 98 2.00 1.17 18.43
CA GLU A 98 3.01 0.46 17.67
C GLU A 98 4.00 -0.28 18.58
N ALA A 99 4.40 0.32 19.70
CA ALA A 99 5.30 -0.30 20.69
C ALA A 99 4.78 -1.67 21.20
N TYR A 100 3.46 -1.85 21.30
CA TYR A 100 2.84 -3.12 21.70
C TYR A 100 2.58 -4.08 20.54
N LEU A 101 2.51 -3.59 19.30
CA LEU A 101 2.21 -4.37 18.11
C LEU A 101 3.47 -4.84 17.37
N ARG A 102 4.64 -4.41 17.81
CA ARG A 102 5.93 -4.86 17.26
C ARG A 102 6.05 -6.37 17.24
N GLY A 103 6.67 -6.91 16.20
CA GLY A 103 6.84 -8.34 16.02
C GLY A 103 5.58 -9.09 15.55
N HIS A 104 4.44 -8.41 15.41
CA HIS A 104 3.26 -8.98 14.79
C HIS A 104 3.16 -8.55 13.34
N PHE A 105 2.97 -9.50 12.44
CA PHE A 105 2.95 -9.26 11.01
C PHE A 105 1.65 -8.57 10.56
N PHE A 106 1.75 -7.32 10.18
CA PHE A 106 0.67 -6.55 9.57
C PHE A 106 0.98 -6.11 8.13
N ALA A 107 2.12 -6.48 7.58
CA ALA A 107 2.58 -6.05 6.26
C ALA A 107 2.64 -4.51 6.08
N GLY A 108 2.96 -3.78 7.15
CA GLY A 108 2.95 -2.31 7.21
C GLY A 108 1.56 -1.68 7.30
N MET A 109 0.48 -2.47 7.25
CA MET A 109 -0.88 -1.91 7.33
C MET A 109 -1.22 -1.44 8.74
N LYS A 110 -1.65 -0.17 8.86
CA LYS A 110 -2.06 0.45 10.13
C LYS A 110 -3.55 0.81 10.15
N SER A 111 -4.21 0.76 8.99
CA SER A 111 -5.61 1.19 8.85
C SER A 111 -6.45 0.25 7.99
N THR A 112 -7.77 0.47 7.96
CA THR A 112 -8.74 -0.21 7.06
C THR A 112 -8.89 0.50 5.72
N GLN A 113 -8.00 1.44 5.40
CA GLN A 113 -8.09 2.29 4.21
C GLN A 113 -8.17 1.50 2.90
N ARG A 114 -7.43 0.38 2.79
CA ARG A 114 -7.50 -0.49 1.59
C ARG A 114 -8.90 -1.09 1.39
N CYS A 115 -9.57 -1.50 2.47
CA CYS A 115 -10.95 -2.00 2.38
C CYS A 115 -11.91 -0.87 2.00
N GLU A 116 -11.74 0.32 2.57
CA GLU A 116 -12.55 1.50 2.24
C GLU A 116 -12.32 1.95 0.80
N SER A 117 -11.08 1.94 0.31
CA SER A 117 -10.74 2.24 -1.08
C SER A 117 -11.34 1.22 -2.04
N MET A 118 -11.29 -0.07 -1.72
CA MET A 118 -11.93 -1.13 -2.51
C MET A 118 -13.44 -0.96 -2.55
N ASN A 119 -14.08 -0.68 -1.42
CA ASN A 119 -15.51 -0.41 -1.37
C ASN A 119 -15.88 0.84 -2.18
N ALA A 120 -15.09 1.90 -2.11
CA ALA A 120 -15.29 3.11 -2.91
C ALA A 120 -15.12 2.82 -4.41
N TYR A 121 -14.15 1.99 -4.78
CA TYR A 121 -13.94 1.56 -6.16
C TYR A 121 -15.15 0.76 -6.69
N LEU A 122 -15.60 -0.25 -5.96
CA LEU A 122 -16.76 -1.06 -6.35
C LEU A 122 -18.03 -0.21 -6.45
N ASN A 123 -18.23 0.74 -5.55
CA ASN A 123 -19.40 1.65 -5.56
C ASN A 123 -19.48 2.54 -6.82
N ARG A 124 -18.39 2.70 -7.60
CA ARG A 124 -18.44 3.41 -8.90
C ARG A 124 -19.17 2.58 -9.96
N PHE A 125 -19.12 1.27 -9.85
CA PHE A 125 -19.77 0.33 -10.77
C PHE A 125 -21.16 -0.07 -10.29
N LEU A 126 -21.36 -0.12 -8.96
CA LEU A 126 -22.57 -0.59 -8.32
C LEU A 126 -23.45 0.59 -7.92
N LYS A 127 -24.46 0.89 -8.76
CA LYS A 127 -25.46 1.92 -8.48
C LYS A 127 -26.54 1.36 -7.53
N THR A 128 -27.22 2.24 -6.82
CA THR A 128 -28.43 1.86 -6.04
C THR A 128 -29.54 1.41 -6.99
N ARG A 129 -30.26 0.33 -6.65
CA ARG A 129 -31.39 -0.22 -7.40
C ARG A 129 -31.03 -0.91 -8.73
N LEU A 130 -29.89 -1.62 -8.76
CA LEU A 130 -29.61 -2.54 -9.86
C LEU A 130 -30.45 -3.81 -9.73
N LYS A 131 -30.88 -4.35 -10.86
CA LYS A 131 -31.39 -5.73 -10.91
C LYS A 131 -30.24 -6.70 -10.67
N LEU A 132 -30.53 -7.92 -10.24
CA LEU A 132 -29.50 -8.90 -9.90
C LEU A 132 -28.53 -9.17 -11.07
N PHE A 133 -29.04 -9.34 -12.27
CA PHE A 133 -28.20 -9.57 -13.47
C PHE A 133 -27.32 -8.34 -13.80
N GLU A 134 -27.85 -7.11 -13.64
CA GLU A 134 -27.09 -5.89 -13.82
C GLU A 134 -25.97 -5.77 -12.77
N PHE A 135 -26.28 -6.12 -11.52
CA PHE A 135 -25.31 -6.16 -10.44
C PHE A 135 -24.15 -7.11 -10.77
N VAL A 136 -24.44 -8.35 -11.17
CA VAL A 136 -23.43 -9.34 -11.56
C VAL A 136 -22.57 -8.80 -12.70
N LYS A 137 -23.18 -8.29 -13.78
CA LYS A 137 -22.47 -7.73 -14.93
C LYS A 137 -21.55 -6.57 -14.54
N HIS A 138 -22.01 -5.66 -13.70
CA HIS A 138 -21.18 -4.52 -13.25
C HIS A 138 -20.08 -4.96 -12.30
N PHE A 139 -20.35 -5.94 -11.45
CA PHE A 139 -19.35 -6.51 -10.54
C PHE A 139 -18.25 -7.24 -11.32
N ASP A 140 -18.61 -8.07 -12.30
CA ASP A 140 -17.63 -8.74 -13.17
C ASP A 140 -16.78 -7.75 -13.95
N ARG A 141 -17.37 -6.67 -14.46
CA ARG A 141 -16.61 -5.60 -15.10
C ARG A 141 -15.59 -4.96 -14.16
N ALA A 142 -15.96 -4.74 -12.90
CA ALA A 142 -15.04 -4.20 -11.90
C ALA A 142 -13.91 -5.18 -11.59
N LEU A 143 -14.22 -6.48 -11.42
CA LEU A 143 -13.23 -7.53 -11.20
C LEU A 143 -12.29 -7.71 -12.39
N SER A 144 -12.82 -7.72 -13.61
CA SER A 144 -12.00 -7.84 -14.84
C SER A 144 -10.96 -6.71 -14.91
N ARG A 145 -11.32 -5.50 -14.52
CA ARG A 145 -10.38 -4.39 -14.48
C ARG A 145 -9.29 -4.56 -13.40
N ILE A 146 -9.64 -5.09 -12.22
CA ILE A 146 -8.66 -5.41 -11.18
C ILE A 146 -7.70 -6.49 -11.67
N ARG A 147 -8.22 -7.58 -12.25
CA ARG A 147 -7.41 -8.67 -12.81
C ARG A 147 -6.49 -8.19 -13.94
N HIS A 148 -6.99 -7.31 -14.80
CA HIS A 148 -6.17 -6.71 -15.85
C HIS A 148 -5.00 -5.90 -15.28
N ASN A 149 -5.25 -5.06 -14.27
CA ASN A 149 -4.19 -4.29 -13.61
C ASN A 149 -3.17 -5.20 -12.92
N GLU A 150 -3.63 -6.28 -12.29
CA GLU A 150 -2.76 -7.29 -11.68
C GLU A 150 -1.87 -7.97 -12.72
N ALA A 151 -2.44 -8.43 -13.84
CA ALA A 151 -1.69 -9.05 -14.92
C ALA A 151 -0.65 -8.10 -15.53
N LYS A 152 -1.01 -6.81 -15.67
CA LYS A 152 -0.07 -5.78 -16.13
C LYS A 152 1.09 -5.61 -15.15
N ALA A 153 0.82 -5.49 -13.85
CA ALA A 153 1.85 -5.33 -12.84
C ALA A 153 2.79 -6.56 -12.75
N GLU A 154 2.24 -7.75 -12.94
CA GLU A 154 3.00 -8.99 -12.99
C GLU A 154 3.90 -9.05 -14.22
N PHE A 155 3.37 -8.70 -15.39
CA PHE A 155 4.17 -8.58 -16.60
C PHE A 155 5.33 -7.58 -16.43
N GLU A 156 5.05 -6.38 -15.90
CA GLU A 156 6.09 -5.39 -15.63
C GLU A 156 7.14 -5.92 -14.65
N THR A 157 6.74 -6.69 -13.64
CA THR A 157 7.65 -7.31 -12.67
C THR A 157 8.62 -8.30 -13.31
N HIS A 158 8.16 -9.08 -14.30
CA HIS A 158 8.99 -10.11 -14.92
C HIS A 158 9.80 -9.61 -16.13
N HIS A 159 9.33 -8.57 -16.82
CA HIS A 159 9.91 -8.10 -18.09
C HIS A 159 10.61 -6.74 -17.99
N SER A 160 10.59 -6.06 -16.83
CA SER A 160 11.37 -4.84 -16.62
C SER A 160 12.63 -5.12 -15.81
N SER A 161 13.74 -4.53 -16.22
CA SER A 161 14.96 -4.56 -15.44
C SER A 161 14.89 -3.57 -14.27
N ALA A 162 15.40 -4.00 -13.12
CA ALA A 162 15.51 -3.12 -11.97
C ALA A 162 16.54 -2.02 -12.24
N VAL A 163 16.16 -0.76 -11.99
CA VAL A 163 17.10 0.36 -12.06
C VAL A 163 17.87 0.43 -10.75
N LEU A 164 19.17 0.13 -10.82
CA LEU A 164 20.05 0.15 -9.66
C LEU A 164 20.50 1.58 -9.37
N THR A 165 20.43 2.00 -8.13
CA THR A 165 20.72 3.38 -7.70
C THR A 165 21.66 3.48 -6.51
N THR A 166 21.89 2.37 -5.80
CA THR A 166 22.77 2.35 -4.62
C THR A 166 24.18 1.87 -4.96
N LYS A 167 25.13 2.12 -4.06
CA LYS A 167 26.52 1.63 -4.21
C LYS A 167 26.69 0.15 -3.83
N LEU A 168 25.71 -0.46 -3.19
CA LEU A 168 25.68 -1.90 -2.87
C LEU A 168 25.14 -2.71 -4.05
N TYR A 169 25.82 -2.63 -5.17
CA TYR A 169 25.42 -3.12 -6.48
C TYR A 169 24.98 -4.58 -6.49
N ALA A 170 25.77 -5.48 -5.87
CA ALA A 170 25.49 -6.91 -5.85
C ALA A 170 24.17 -7.19 -5.11
N LEU A 171 24.03 -6.63 -3.91
CA LEU A 171 22.85 -6.82 -3.07
C LEU A 171 21.59 -6.23 -3.71
N GLU A 172 21.67 -5.04 -4.29
CA GLU A 172 20.56 -4.40 -5.00
C GLU A 172 20.13 -5.18 -6.24
N LYS A 173 21.11 -5.67 -7.02
CA LYS A 173 20.86 -6.52 -8.20
C LYS A 173 20.16 -7.82 -7.79
N TYR A 174 20.66 -8.49 -6.75
CA TYR A 174 20.03 -9.71 -6.22
C TYR A 174 18.59 -9.45 -5.78
N ALA A 175 18.35 -8.36 -5.03
CA ALA A 175 16.99 -7.95 -4.64
C ALA A 175 16.04 -7.80 -5.85
N GLY A 176 16.54 -7.25 -6.96
CA GLY A 176 15.79 -7.12 -8.23
C GLY A 176 15.44 -8.46 -8.88
N THR A 177 16.19 -9.53 -8.62
CA THR A 177 15.85 -10.89 -9.09
C THR A 177 14.79 -11.55 -8.22
N VAL A 178 14.79 -11.29 -6.92
CA VAL A 178 13.95 -11.96 -5.93
C VAL A 178 12.59 -11.27 -5.75
N PHE A 179 12.59 -9.97 -5.56
CA PHE A 179 11.39 -9.22 -5.21
C PHE A 179 10.56 -8.81 -6.43
N THR A 180 9.23 -8.67 -6.24
CA THR A 180 8.39 -7.99 -7.23
C THR A 180 8.85 -6.54 -7.40
N ARG A 181 8.49 -5.88 -8.49
CA ARG A 181 8.91 -4.50 -8.77
C ARG A 181 8.64 -3.55 -7.60
N GLN A 182 7.44 -3.58 -7.04
CA GLN A 182 7.07 -2.72 -5.92
C GLN A 182 7.86 -3.07 -4.64
N SER A 183 7.99 -4.36 -4.36
CA SER A 183 8.77 -4.82 -3.21
C SER A 183 10.26 -4.46 -3.33
N PHE A 184 10.81 -4.52 -4.55
CA PHE A 184 12.17 -4.07 -4.83
C PHE A 184 12.37 -2.58 -4.52
N LEU A 185 11.43 -1.73 -4.94
CA LEU A 185 11.52 -0.29 -4.66
C LEU A 185 11.58 -0.02 -3.16
N LYS A 186 10.76 -0.71 -2.37
CA LYS A 186 10.81 -0.60 -0.91
C LYS A 186 12.11 -1.07 -0.30
N PHE A 187 12.59 -2.23 -0.72
CA PHE A 187 13.89 -2.72 -0.25
C PHE A 187 15.00 -1.72 -0.57
N ARG A 188 14.98 -1.13 -1.76
CA ARG A 188 15.91 -0.09 -2.18
C ARG A 188 15.83 1.17 -1.29
N ASP A 189 14.64 1.57 -0.87
CA ASP A 189 14.48 2.69 0.05
C ASP A 189 15.04 2.36 1.44
N GLU A 190 14.91 1.11 1.91
CA GLU A 190 15.58 0.67 3.13
C GLU A 190 17.10 0.60 2.98
N MET A 191 17.63 0.30 1.78
CA MET A 191 19.07 0.40 1.50
C MET A 191 19.59 1.84 1.63
N LYS A 192 18.83 2.83 1.15
CA LYS A 192 19.18 4.25 1.32
C LYS A 192 19.11 4.66 2.80
N ASN A 193 18.07 4.21 3.51
CA ASN A 193 17.94 4.45 4.95
C ASN A 193 19.11 3.86 5.73
N ALA A 194 19.67 2.74 5.27
CA ALA A 194 20.82 2.09 5.90
C ALA A 194 22.09 2.97 5.91
N GLU A 195 22.20 3.96 5.03
CA GLU A 195 23.32 4.92 5.03
C GLU A 195 23.38 5.76 6.30
N LEU A 196 22.26 5.90 7.01
CA LEU A 196 22.19 6.66 8.25
C LEU A 196 22.69 5.91 9.48
N PHE A 197 23.01 4.62 9.36
CA PHE A 197 23.41 3.77 10.49
C PHE A 197 24.85 3.32 10.39
N PHE A 198 25.53 3.27 11.55
CA PHE A 198 26.92 2.84 11.65
C PHE A 198 27.10 1.75 12.72
N PRO A 199 28.06 0.85 12.56
CA PRO A 199 28.45 -0.09 13.58
C PRO A 199 29.20 0.62 14.73
N VAL A 200 28.86 0.25 15.95
CA VAL A 200 29.53 0.69 17.19
C VAL A 200 30.44 -0.42 17.71
N SER A 201 29.91 -1.64 17.76
CA SER A 201 30.66 -2.81 18.23
C SER A 201 30.14 -4.09 17.57
N THR A 202 30.99 -5.11 17.57
CA THR A 202 30.63 -6.47 17.16
C THR A 202 31.13 -7.44 18.21
N GLU A 203 30.22 -8.19 18.81
CA GLU A 203 30.50 -9.23 19.78
C GLU A 203 30.37 -10.60 19.14
N ASN A 204 31.40 -11.46 19.28
CA ASN A 204 31.39 -12.82 18.72
C ASN A 204 31.06 -13.84 19.80
N HIS A 205 29.95 -14.56 19.61
CA HIS A 205 29.50 -15.62 20.49
C HIS A 205 29.62 -17.02 19.87
N GLY A 206 30.57 -17.20 18.97
CA GLY A 206 30.86 -18.47 18.30
C GLY A 206 29.83 -18.83 17.22
N ARG A 207 28.61 -19.18 17.57
CA ARG A 207 27.55 -19.53 16.61
C ARG A 207 26.92 -18.30 15.95
N TYR A 208 26.97 -17.16 16.60
CA TYR A 208 26.38 -15.91 16.10
C TYR A 208 27.21 -14.71 16.51
N ARG A 209 27.06 -13.64 15.77
CA ARG A 209 27.63 -12.31 16.05
C ARG A 209 26.51 -11.33 16.37
N VAL A 210 26.75 -10.45 17.33
CA VAL A 210 25.85 -9.37 17.68
C VAL A 210 26.48 -8.05 17.25
N HIS A 211 25.89 -7.44 16.25
CA HIS A 211 26.31 -6.10 15.79
C HIS A 211 25.46 -5.05 16.49
N THR A 212 26.13 -4.12 17.15
CA THR A 212 25.51 -2.95 17.79
C THR A 212 25.62 -1.77 16.85
N LEU A 213 24.50 -1.13 16.53
CA LEU A 213 24.40 -0.04 15.58
C LEU A 213 23.82 1.19 16.23
N THR A 214 24.23 2.37 15.75
CA THR A 214 23.65 3.66 16.12
C THR A 214 23.27 4.45 14.88
N LYS A 215 22.45 5.50 15.05
CA LYS A 215 21.98 6.34 13.96
C LYS A 215 22.66 7.71 13.98
N PHE A 216 22.97 8.24 12.79
CA PHE A 216 23.44 9.60 12.61
C PHE A 216 22.51 10.62 13.31
N ARG A 217 23.08 11.56 14.05
CA ARG A 217 22.37 12.56 14.86
C ARG A 217 21.47 12.00 15.99
N SER A 218 21.57 10.70 16.31
CA SER A 218 20.85 10.09 17.42
C SER A 218 21.71 9.00 18.07
N PRO A 219 22.87 9.35 18.64
CA PRO A 219 23.84 8.38 19.17
C PRO A 219 23.30 7.59 20.36
N ASP A 220 22.33 8.15 21.11
CA ASP A 220 21.73 7.52 22.27
C ASP A 220 20.81 6.34 21.93
N LYS A 221 20.37 6.25 20.65
CA LYS A 221 19.53 5.15 20.20
C LYS A 221 20.40 4.03 19.63
N ILE A 222 20.24 2.84 20.21
CA ILE A 222 21.04 1.66 19.90
C ILE A 222 20.14 0.55 19.36
N TRP A 223 20.56 -0.07 18.28
CA TRP A 223 19.94 -1.28 17.72
C TRP A 223 20.94 -2.41 17.70
N LYS A 224 20.48 -3.62 18.02
CA LYS A 224 21.30 -4.82 17.97
C LYS A 224 20.76 -5.76 16.89
N VAL A 225 21.65 -6.27 16.06
CA VAL A 225 21.35 -7.29 15.05
C VAL A 225 22.15 -8.53 15.36
N CYS A 226 21.46 -9.62 15.62
CA CYS A 226 22.07 -10.94 15.77
C CYS A 226 22.18 -11.61 14.40
N TYR A 227 23.38 -11.99 14.01
CA TYR A 227 23.71 -12.65 12.74
C TYR A 227 24.22 -14.08 12.99
N GLY A 228 23.57 -15.08 12.43
CA GLY A 228 23.94 -16.47 12.51
C GLY A 228 25.09 -16.83 11.56
N ASN A 229 26.21 -17.35 12.07
CA ASN A 229 27.40 -17.63 11.27
C ASN A 229 27.20 -18.75 10.24
N SER A 230 26.35 -19.74 10.55
CA SER A 230 26.14 -20.94 9.71
C SER A 230 25.00 -20.77 8.72
N ASP A 231 23.86 -20.23 9.17
CA ASP A 231 22.61 -20.14 8.42
C ASP A 231 22.34 -18.74 7.87
N ARG A 232 23.23 -17.77 8.16
CA ARG A 232 23.10 -16.35 7.81
C ARG A 232 21.77 -15.74 8.28
N SER A 233 21.13 -16.34 9.29
CA SER A 233 19.89 -15.80 9.86
C SER A 233 20.14 -14.44 10.52
N MET A 234 19.14 -13.57 10.48
CA MET A 234 19.24 -12.26 11.12
C MET A 234 17.99 -11.97 11.96
N LYS A 235 18.23 -11.40 13.15
CA LYS A 235 17.18 -10.85 14.02
C LYS A 235 17.61 -9.47 14.49
N CYS A 236 16.74 -8.49 14.30
CA CYS A 236 16.97 -7.12 14.73
C CYS A 236 16.07 -6.73 15.88
N THR A 237 16.60 -6.00 16.87
CA THR A 237 15.80 -5.47 17.98
C THR A 237 14.69 -4.51 17.54
N CYS A 238 14.73 -3.95 16.31
CA CYS A 238 13.64 -3.13 15.77
C CYS A 238 12.40 -3.93 15.38
N MET A 239 12.50 -5.26 15.16
CA MET A 239 11.41 -6.17 14.77
C MET A 239 10.64 -5.73 13.51
N MET A 240 11.26 -4.92 12.64
CA MET A 240 10.62 -4.46 11.41
C MET A 240 10.39 -5.62 10.44
N PHE A 241 11.34 -6.55 10.34
CA PHE A 241 11.19 -7.72 9.47
C PHE A 241 9.96 -8.56 9.88
N GLU A 242 9.79 -8.79 11.17
CA GLU A 242 8.65 -9.54 11.72
C GLU A 242 7.32 -8.81 11.50
N SER A 243 7.32 -7.48 11.53
CA SER A 243 6.11 -6.65 11.41
C SER A 243 5.71 -6.37 9.96
N VAL A 244 6.69 -6.16 9.07
CA VAL A 244 6.48 -5.72 7.68
C VAL A 244 6.87 -6.79 6.66
N GLY A 245 7.91 -7.58 6.96
CA GLY A 245 8.40 -8.66 6.12
C GLY A 245 9.55 -8.25 5.18
N PHE A 246 10.13 -7.08 5.38
CA PHE A 246 11.33 -6.63 4.68
C PHE A 246 12.51 -6.50 5.62
N PRO A 247 13.74 -6.81 5.18
CA PRO A 247 14.94 -6.50 5.94
C PRO A 247 14.99 -5.02 6.29
N CYS A 248 15.14 -4.72 7.58
CA CYS A 248 15.25 -3.34 8.05
C CYS A 248 16.60 -2.72 7.68
N PRO A 249 16.77 -1.39 7.75
CA PRO A 249 18.05 -0.73 7.49
C PRO A 249 19.20 -1.30 8.33
N HIS A 250 18.93 -1.69 9.57
CA HIS A 250 19.95 -2.27 10.47
C HIS A 250 20.47 -3.62 9.95
N MET A 251 19.57 -4.48 9.45
CA MET A 251 19.94 -5.76 8.85
C MET A 251 20.78 -5.53 7.56
N ILE A 252 20.42 -4.52 6.76
CA ILE A 252 21.16 -4.16 5.55
C ILE A 252 22.57 -3.67 5.89
N VAL A 253 22.74 -2.89 6.96
CA VAL A 253 24.09 -2.50 7.45
C VAL A 253 24.90 -3.74 7.82
N VAL A 254 24.30 -4.73 8.49
CA VAL A 254 24.98 -5.98 8.81
C VAL A 254 25.31 -6.79 7.56
N MET A 255 24.41 -6.86 6.57
CA MET A 255 24.72 -7.49 5.27
C MET A 255 25.96 -6.85 4.62
N LYS A 256 26.09 -5.52 4.72
CA LYS A 256 27.27 -4.79 4.23
C LYS A 256 28.52 -5.12 5.04
N ILE A 257 28.45 -5.19 6.37
CA ILE A 257 29.58 -5.53 7.25
C ILE A 257 30.08 -6.95 6.99
N GLU A 258 29.13 -7.88 6.76
CA GLU A 258 29.40 -9.29 6.48
C GLU A 258 29.72 -9.57 5.00
N HIS A 259 29.89 -8.52 4.18
CA HIS A 259 30.19 -8.59 2.74
C HIS A 259 29.23 -9.52 1.96
N LEU A 260 27.94 -9.51 2.30
CA LEU A 260 26.96 -10.34 1.61
C LEU A 260 26.61 -9.71 0.25
N GLU A 261 26.67 -10.51 -0.79
CA GLU A 261 26.24 -10.14 -2.15
C GLU A 261 24.76 -10.52 -2.40
N GLU A 262 24.20 -11.39 -1.57
CA GLU A 262 22.85 -11.90 -1.66
C GLU A 262 22.10 -11.69 -0.33
N ILE A 263 20.80 -11.47 -0.42
CA ILE A 263 19.93 -11.42 0.75
C ILE A 263 19.78 -12.85 1.29
N PRO A 264 20.07 -13.12 2.56
CA PRO A 264 19.83 -14.44 3.13
C PRO A 264 18.38 -14.90 2.95
N GLU A 265 18.18 -16.16 2.62
CA GLU A 265 16.83 -16.72 2.39
C GLU A 265 15.90 -16.52 3.59
N THR A 266 16.47 -16.60 4.82
CA THR A 266 15.76 -16.35 6.08
C THR A 266 15.25 -14.90 6.21
N CYS A 267 15.80 -13.97 5.42
CA CYS A 267 15.40 -12.57 5.36
C CYS A 267 14.48 -12.24 4.17
N ILE A 268 14.03 -13.27 3.43
CA ILE A 268 13.10 -13.14 2.29
C ILE A 268 11.76 -13.73 2.66
N MET A 269 10.76 -12.89 2.81
CA MET A 269 9.39 -13.36 2.99
C MET A 269 8.79 -13.69 1.62
N LYS A 270 8.39 -14.95 1.40
CA LYS A 270 7.80 -15.44 0.12
C LYS A 270 6.69 -14.54 -0.41
N ARG A 271 5.89 -13.95 0.48
CA ARG A 271 4.80 -13.02 0.13
C ARG A 271 5.24 -11.85 -0.77
N TRP A 272 6.47 -11.38 -0.61
CA TRP A 272 7.01 -10.23 -1.33
C TRP A 272 7.84 -10.60 -2.55
N SER A 273 8.12 -11.88 -2.71
CA SER A 273 8.92 -12.41 -3.82
C SER A 273 8.09 -12.60 -5.09
N LYS A 274 8.78 -12.70 -6.22
CA LYS A 274 8.17 -13.08 -7.52
C LYS A 274 7.51 -14.46 -7.46
N LEU A 275 7.95 -15.34 -6.56
CA LEU A 275 7.44 -16.70 -6.38
C LEU A 275 6.22 -16.78 -5.43
N ALA A 276 5.65 -15.63 -5.03
CA ALA A 276 4.53 -15.59 -4.07
C ALA A 276 3.30 -16.39 -4.54
N LYS A 277 3.04 -16.44 -5.84
CA LYS A 277 1.90 -17.16 -6.44
C LYS A 277 2.13 -18.66 -6.58
N GLU A 278 3.35 -19.12 -6.75
CA GLU A 278 3.66 -20.55 -6.94
C GLU A 278 3.24 -21.38 -5.72
N THR A 279 3.27 -20.81 -4.52
CA THR A 279 2.85 -21.48 -3.29
C THR A 279 1.33 -21.68 -3.19
N VAL A 280 0.54 -20.99 -4.00
CA VAL A 280 -0.94 -21.09 -4.02
C VAL A 280 -1.43 -22.15 -5.00
N GLN A 281 -0.61 -22.52 -5.97
CA GLN A 281 -0.99 -23.37 -7.13
C GLN A 281 -0.99 -24.87 -6.86
N VAL A 282 -0.58 -25.37 -5.69
CA VAL A 282 -0.47 -26.81 -5.38
C VAL A 282 -1.84 -27.54 -5.38
N HIS A 283 -2.96 -26.87 -5.63
CA HIS A 283 -4.30 -27.48 -5.62
C HIS A 283 -5.18 -27.24 -6.87
N HIS A 284 -4.62 -26.70 -7.98
CA HIS A 284 -5.39 -26.53 -9.22
C HIS A 284 -4.50 -26.83 -10.44
N ASP A 285 -4.29 -28.11 -10.72
CA ASP A 285 -3.32 -28.56 -11.74
C ASP A 285 -3.75 -28.37 -13.20
N ASN A 286 -4.97 -27.89 -13.50
CA ASN A 286 -5.48 -27.76 -14.87
C ASN A 286 -5.70 -26.32 -15.38
N GLU A 287 -5.67 -25.28 -14.51
CA GLU A 287 -5.83 -23.87 -14.93
C GLU A 287 -4.49 -23.13 -15.11
N SER A 288 -3.39 -23.65 -14.56
CA SER A 288 -2.11 -22.96 -14.45
C SER A 288 -1.40 -22.73 -15.79
N GLN A 289 -1.62 -23.61 -16.77
CA GLN A 289 -0.97 -23.51 -18.07
C GLN A 289 -1.62 -22.45 -18.97
N SER A 290 -2.92 -22.19 -18.78
CA SER A 290 -3.66 -21.16 -19.49
C SER A 290 -3.29 -19.75 -19.00
N ASP A 291 -3.09 -19.56 -17.71
CA ASP A 291 -2.78 -18.26 -17.13
C ASP A 291 -1.37 -17.77 -17.50
N ALA A 292 -0.38 -18.66 -17.48
CA ALA A 292 0.98 -18.33 -17.91
C ALA A 292 1.02 -17.93 -19.41
N THR A 293 0.27 -18.64 -20.24
CA THR A 293 0.15 -18.35 -21.66
C THR A 293 -0.56 -17.01 -21.90
N ASN A 294 -1.59 -16.70 -21.12
CA ASN A 294 -2.31 -15.43 -21.19
C ASN A 294 -1.43 -14.24 -20.80
N ILE A 295 -0.59 -14.39 -19.78
CA ILE A 295 0.37 -13.36 -19.34
C ILE A 295 1.39 -13.09 -20.44
N ILE A 296 1.93 -14.14 -21.09
CA ILE A 296 2.90 -14.00 -22.19
C ILE A 296 2.26 -13.29 -23.40
N ARG A 297 1.05 -13.70 -23.80
CA ARG A 297 0.30 -13.06 -24.91
C ARG A 297 0.00 -11.60 -24.62
N TYR A 298 -0.46 -11.31 -23.39
CA TYR A 298 -0.73 -9.94 -22.96
C TYR A 298 0.53 -9.08 -22.99
N GLY A 299 1.66 -9.62 -22.52
CA GLY A 299 2.92 -8.93 -22.53
C GLY A 299 3.42 -8.59 -23.93
N ALA A 300 3.35 -9.54 -24.85
CA ALA A 300 3.73 -9.33 -26.23
C ALA A 300 2.88 -8.23 -26.88
N LEU A 301 1.55 -8.31 -26.74
CA LEU A 301 0.63 -7.29 -27.27
C LEU A 301 0.85 -5.92 -26.62
N SER A 302 1.05 -5.87 -25.31
CA SER A 302 1.31 -4.61 -24.59
C SER A 302 2.59 -3.92 -25.08
N SER A 303 3.66 -4.68 -25.32
CA SER A 303 4.91 -4.17 -25.87
C SER A 303 4.72 -3.59 -27.28
N MET A 304 3.99 -4.31 -28.15
CA MET A 304 3.68 -3.85 -29.50
C MET A 304 2.82 -2.58 -29.47
N CYS A 305 1.79 -2.54 -28.63
CA CYS A 305 0.93 -1.37 -28.44
C CYS A 305 1.71 -0.16 -27.90
N SER A 306 2.64 -0.36 -26.98
CA SER A 306 3.49 0.70 -26.45
C SER A 306 4.36 1.33 -27.52
N ARG A 307 5.01 0.49 -28.37
CA ARG A 307 5.80 0.94 -29.50
C ARG A 307 4.96 1.70 -30.54
N MET A 308 3.80 1.17 -30.88
CA MET A 308 2.84 1.80 -31.78
C MET A 308 2.39 3.17 -31.23
N SER A 309 2.03 3.23 -29.95
CA SER A 309 1.60 4.48 -29.28
C SER A 309 2.68 5.53 -29.31
N TYR A 310 3.96 5.16 -29.11
CA TYR A 310 5.08 6.07 -29.22
C TYR A 310 5.16 6.72 -30.61
N PHE A 311 5.14 5.94 -31.69
CA PHE A 311 5.19 6.48 -33.05
C PHE A 311 3.92 7.24 -33.42
N ALA A 312 2.76 6.75 -33.03
CA ALA A 312 1.48 7.41 -33.28
C ALA A 312 1.38 8.79 -32.60
N SER A 313 2.00 8.98 -31.46
CA SER A 313 2.00 10.26 -30.73
C SER A 313 2.83 11.36 -31.39
N GLN A 314 3.69 11.03 -32.37
CA GLN A 314 4.56 11.99 -33.03
C GLN A 314 3.87 12.81 -34.13
N SER A 315 2.68 12.40 -34.59
CA SER A 315 1.97 13.06 -35.67
C SER A 315 0.45 12.93 -35.50
N GLU A 316 -0.29 14.01 -35.73
CA GLU A 316 -1.75 13.99 -35.63
C GLU A 316 -2.39 13.00 -36.61
N LYS A 317 -1.83 12.89 -37.83
CA LYS A 317 -2.29 11.93 -38.85
C LYS A 317 -2.10 10.49 -38.35
N ALA A 318 -0.90 10.16 -37.86
CA ALA A 318 -0.60 8.83 -37.31
C ALA A 318 -1.45 8.52 -36.07
N PHE A 319 -1.72 9.51 -35.23
CA PHE A 319 -2.60 9.36 -34.07
C PHE A 319 -4.04 9.01 -34.48
N LYS A 320 -4.61 9.73 -35.46
CA LYS A 320 -5.98 9.48 -35.94
C LYS A 320 -6.10 8.07 -36.52
N GLU A 321 -5.13 7.64 -37.32
CA GLU A 321 -5.11 6.31 -37.92
C GLU A 321 -4.97 5.20 -36.87
N ALA A 322 -3.98 5.31 -35.99
CA ALA A 322 -3.78 4.35 -34.89
C ALA A 322 -5.03 4.25 -34.00
N ARG A 323 -5.69 5.36 -33.69
CA ARG A 323 -6.91 5.36 -32.89
C ARG A 323 -8.05 4.59 -33.57
N CYS A 324 -8.25 4.78 -34.87
CA CYS A 324 -9.28 4.08 -35.64
C CYS A 324 -9.00 2.57 -35.66
N GLU A 325 -7.75 2.18 -35.92
CA GLU A 325 -7.36 0.76 -35.97
C GLU A 325 -7.44 0.08 -34.60
N ILE A 326 -7.03 0.75 -33.54
CA ILE A 326 -7.19 0.22 -32.16
C ILE A 326 -8.66 -0.01 -31.86
N GLN A 327 -9.54 0.94 -32.18
CA GLN A 327 -10.98 0.78 -31.95
C GLN A 327 -11.55 -0.38 -32.75
N ARG A 328 -11.19 -0.52 -34.04
CA ARG A 328 -11.63 -1.62 -34.91
C ARG A 328 -11.18 -2.97 -34.36
N LEU A 329 -9.89 -3.10 -34.02
CA LEU A 329 -9.33 -4.34 -33.50
C LEU A 329 -9.93 -4.68 -32.12
N THR A 330 -10.16 -3.69 -31.26
CA THR A 330 -10.79 -3.92 -29.95
C THR A 330 -12.18 -4.50 -30.11
N CYS A 331 -13.03 -3.94 -30.98
CA CYS A 331 -14.35 -4.47 -31.25
C CYS A 331 -14.29 -5.90 -31.83
N GLN A 332 -13.34 -6.17 -32.71
CA GLN A 332 -13.16 -7.49 -33.29
C GLN A 332 -12.75 -8.53 -32.25
N MET A 333 -11.80 -8.19 -31.35
CA MET A 333 -11.38 -9.08 -30.26
C MET A 333 -12.50 -9.32 -29.24
N GLU A 334 -13.29 -8.29 -28.92
CA GLU A 334 -14.46 -8.43 -28.06
C GLU A 334 -15.51 -9.39 -28.66
N GLN A 335 -15.71 -9.36 -29.98
CA GLN A 335 -16.60 -10.28 -30.65
C GLN A 335 -16.07 -11.72 -30.63
N LEU A 336 -14.78 -11.94 -30.91
CA LEU A 336 -14.15 -13.24 -30.82
C LEU A 336 -14.24 -13.83 -29.41
N CYS A 337 -14.02 -13.03 -28.38
CA CYS A 337 -14.17 -13.48 -27.00
C CYS A 337 -15.64 -13.82 -26.65
N LYS A 338 -16.61 -13.07 -27.17
CA LYS A 338 -18.04 -13.38 -26.95
C LYS A 338 -18.45 -14.67 -27.62
N ASN A 339 -18.02 -14.89 -28.85
CA ASN A 339 -18.33 -16.10 -29.61
C ASN A 339 -17.76 -17.36 -28.92
N SER A 340 -16.53 -17.28 -28.39
CA SER A 340 -15.92 -18.39 -27.65
C SER A 340 -16.65 -18.70 -26.32
N VAL A 341 -17.21 -17.68 -25.64
CA VAL A 341 -18.03 -17.88 -24.44
C VAL A 341 -19.39 -18.48 -24.80
N GLU A 342 -20.03 -18.04 -25.89
CA GLU A 342 -21.30 -18.57 -26.35
C GLU A 342 -21.18 -20.05 -26.87
N GLU A 343 -20.05 -20.43 -27.45
CA GLU A 343 -19.77 -21.82 -27.81
C GLU A 343 -19.58 -22.69 -26.55
N SER A 344 -18.84 -22.22 -25.54
CA SER A 344 -18.70 -22.91 -24.25
C SER A 344 -20.03 -23.02 -23.50
N GLU A 345 -20.84 -21.96 -23.49
CA GLU A 345 -22.16 -21.97 -22.88
C GLU A 345 -23.16 -22.85 -23.63
N ARG A 346 -23.03 -23.04 -24.91
CA ARG A 346 -23.87 -23.99 -25.70
C ARG A 346 -23.56 -25.45 -25.39
N GLU A 347 -22.35 -25.78 -24.99
CA GLU A 347 -21.98 -27.11 -24.52
C GLU A 347 -22.51 -27.35 -23.09
N ASP A 348 -22.47 -26.36 -22.21
CA ASP A 348 -23.00 -26.45 -20.86
C ASP A 348 -24.54 -26.37 -20.77
N LEU A 349 -25.19 -25.68 -21.72
CA LEU A 349 -26.67 -25.53 -21.79
C LEU A 349 -27.40 -26.81 -22.19
N LYS A 350 -26.70 -27.86 -22.60
CA LYS A 350 -27.31 -29.21 -22.74
C LYS A 350 -27.54 -29.90 -21.40
N ALA A 351 -26.99 -29.43 -20.33
CA ALA A 351 -27.03 -30.09 -19.01
C ALA A 351 -28.07 -29.57 -18.01
N THR A 352 -28.46 -28.31 -17.99
CA THR A 352 -29.44 -27.83 -16.98
C THR A 352 -30.16 -26.53 -17.38
N LYS A 353 -31.44 -26.63 -17.73
CA LYS A 353 -32.36 -25.49 -17.78
C LYS A 353 -32.85 -25.11 -16.37
N HIS A 354 -32.06 -24.43 -15.57
CA HIS A 354 -32.54 -23.73 -14.40
C HIS A 354 -32.69 -22.24 -14.71
N HIS A 355 -33.91 -21.79 -14.89
CA HIS A 355 -34.26 -20.39 -15.08
C HIS A 355 -34.09 -19.68 -13.72
N VAL A 356 -32.94 -19.01 -13.51
CA VAL A 356 -32.72 -18.16 -12.32
C VAL A 356 -33.64 -16.93 -12.48
N ARG A 357 -34.68 -16.85 -11.67
CA ARG A 357 -35.53 -15.66 -11.56
C ARG A 357 -34.99 -14.72 -10.50
N ASP A 358 -35.12 -13.39 -10.72
CA ASP A 358 -34.86 -12.42 -9.67
C ASP A 358 -35.63 -12.76 -8.40
N PRO A 359 -34.98 -12.74 -7.22
CA PRO A 359 -35.70 -13.04 -5.97
C PRO A 359 -36.83 -12.03 -5.75
N ILE A 360 -37.96 -12.53 -5.24
CA ILE A 360 -39.09 -11.69 -4.86
C ILE A 360 -38.58 -10.68 -3.83
N ILE A 361 -38.90 -9.39 -4.04
CA ILE A 361 -38.53 -8.32 -3.11
C ILE A 361 -39.19 -8.58 -1.76
N VAL A 362 -38.48 -9.20 -0.85
CA VAL A 362 -38.92 -9.38 0.54
C VAL A 362 -38.65 -8.06 1.26
N LYS A 363 -39.72 -7.42 1.74
CA LYS A 363 -39.58 -6.30 2.68
C LYS A 363 -38.94 -6.84 3.95
N THR A 364 -37.62 -6.72 4.07
CA THR A 364 -36.95 -7.02 5.32
C THR A 364 -37.53 -6.11 6.41
N LYS A 365 -37.84 -6.68 7.59
CA LYS A 365 -38.13 -5.94 8.83
C LYS A 365 -36.87 -5.22 9.34
N GLY A 366 -36.32 -4.36 8.52
CA GLY A 366 -35.23 -3.46 8.87
C GLY A 366 -35.81 -2.06 8.94
N ASN A 367 -36.04 -1.57 10.17
CA ASN A 367 -36.32 -0.21 10.52
C ASN A 367 -37.50 0.41 9.71
N PRO A 368 -38.72 0.46 10.24
CA PRO A 368 -39.82 1.18 9.58
C PRO A 368 -39.35 2.63 9.43
N GLY A 369 -39.06 3.03 8.21
CA GLY A 369 -38.79 4.42 7.89
C GLY A 369 -39.97 5.24 8.42
N ASN A 370 -39.77 5.97 9.49
CA ASN A 370 -40.68 6.98 9.93
C ASN A 370 -40.87 7.98 8.79
N LEU A 371 -41.95 7.79 8.03
CA LEU A 371 -42.60 8.81 7.22
C LEU A 371 -43.15 9.86 8.21
N LYS A 372 -42.30 10.63 8.79
CA LYS A 372 -42.57 11.94 9.34
C LYS A 372 -41.54 12.87 8.75
N ASP A 373 -41.98 13.62 7.75
CA ASP A 373 -41.36 14.89 7.37
C ASP A 373 -41.25 15.77 8.62
N LYS A 374 -40.20 15.54 9.39
CA LYS A 374 -39.72 16.45 10.41
C LYS A 374 -38.43 17.05 9.90
N PHE A 375 -38.44 18.35 9.73
CA PHE A 375 -37.28 19.22 9.52
C PHE A 375 -36.06 18.61 10.18
N LYS A 376 -35.18 17.97 9.37
CA LYS A 376 -33.93 17.46 9.86
C LYS A 376 -33.14 18.65 10.34
N LYS A 377 -32.94 18.78 11.64
CA LYS A 377 -32.01 19.78 12.20
C LYS A 377 -30.72 19.70 11.43
N PRO A 378 -30.19 20.84 10.94
CA PRO A 378 -28.98 20.83 10.16
C PRO A 378 -27.85 20.20 10.98
N ARG A 379 -27.09 19.28 10.36
CA ARG A 379 -25.97 18.60 11.01
C ARG A 379 -24.84 19.59 11.25
N HIS A 380 -24.36 19.66 12.48
CA HIS A 380 -23.22 20.46 12.87
C HIS A 380 -21.94 19.62 12.84
N CYS A 381 -20.82 20.23 12.48
CA CYS A 381 -19.49 19.60 12.59
C CYS A 381 -19.20 19.30 14.08
N GLY A 382 -18.79 18.08 14.40
CA GLY A 382 -18.43 17.67 15.78
C GLY A 382 -17.27 18.51 16.36
N LYS A 383 -16.38 19.09 15.55
CA LYS A 383 -15.24 19.92 15.99
C LYS A 383 -15.58 21.41 16.00
N CYS A 384 -15.80 22.02 14.85
CA CYS A 384 -15.97 23.47 14.71
C CYS A 384 -17.42 23.95 14.92
N LYS A 385 -18.36 23.04 15.20
CA LYS A 385 -19.81 23.30 15.42
C LYS A 385 -20.54 23.98 14.23
N LYS A 386 -19.87 24.28 13.13
CA LYS A 386 -20.49 24.94 11.95
C LYS A 386 -21.45 23.99 11.24
N VAL A 387 -22.56 24.56 10.78
CA VAL A 387 -23.64 23.86 10.06
C VAL A 387 -23.22 23.47 8.65
N GLY A 388 -23.79 22.37 8.13
CA GLY A 388 -23.61 21.96 6.74
C GLY A 388 -22.35 21.17 6.42
N ARG A 389 -21.51 20.86 7.42
CA ARG A 389 -20.30 20.05 7.22
C ARG A 389 -20.16 18.94 8.27
N THR A 390 -19.51 17.86 7.88
CA THR A 390 -19.11 16.77 8.80
C THR A 390 -17.66 16.98 9.22
N VAL A 391 -17.20 16.25 10.25
CA VAL A 391 -15.79 16.27 10.69
C VAL A 391 -14.85 15.94 9.52
N ARG A 392 -15.21 15.02 8.62
CA ARG A 392 -14.43 14.66 7.42
C ARG A 392 -14.17 15.82 6.45
N LYS A 393 -15.08 16.80 6.39
CA LYS A 393 -14.97 18.00 5.53
C LYS A 393 -14.62 19.26 6.33
N CYS A 394 -14.14 19.10 7.55
CA CYS A 394 -13.71 20.21 8.38
C CYS A 394 -12.28 20.63 8.01
N PRO A 395 -12.03 21.89 7.63
CA PRO A 395 -10.69 22.35 7.28
C PRO A 395 -9.65 22.13 8.40
N GLU A 396 -10.05 22.28 9.65
CA GLU A 396 -9.19 21.99 10.79
C GLU A 396 -8.78 20.51 10.89
N PHE A 397 -9.63 19.60 10.41
CA PHE A 397 -9.31 18.18 10.34
C PHE A 397 -8.46 17.85 9.13
N VAL A 398 -8.78 18.40 7.95
CA VAL A 398 -8.07 18.15 6.69
C VAL A 398 -6.63 18.66 6.78
N ASN A 399 -6.41 19.85 7.35
CA ASN A 399 -5.05 20.41 7.48
C ASN A 399 -4.16 19.58 8.43
N THR A 400 -4.72 19.06 9.52
CA THR A 400 -3.99 18.14 10.39
C THR A 400 -3.73 16.79 9.71
N HIS A 401 -4.67 16.29 8.92
CA HIS A 401 -4.55 15.02 8.24
C HIS A 401 -3.49 15.05 7.13
N ASN A 402 -3.42 16.12 6.34
CA ASN A 402 -2.41 16.26 5.27
C ASN A 402 -0.98 16.34 5.85
N ALA A 403 -0.81 16.89 7.04
CA ALA A 403 0.48 16.87 7.74
C ALA A 403 0.90 15.44 8.16
N PHE A 404 -0.06 14.51 8.33
CA PHE A 404 0.19 13.11 8.71
C PHE A 404 0.35 12.19 7.52
N ILE A 405 -0.36 12.43 6.41
CA ILE A 405 -0.21 11.67 5.15
C ILE A 405 1.26 11.76 4.69
N ASN A 406 1.90 12.91 4.80
CA ASN A 406 3.31 13.09 4.43
C ASN A 406 4.29 12.25 5.30
N ILE A 407 3.86 11.73 6.44
CA ILE A 407 4.64 10.80 7.28
C ILE A 407 4.30 9.34 6.92
N GLU A 408 3.04 9.06 6.56
CA GLU A 408 2.57 7.74 6.14
C GLU A 408 2.90 7.43 4.66
N ASP A 409 2.88 8.43 3.78
CA ASP A 409 3.19 8.28 2.34
C ASP A 409 4.63 7.80 2.09
N SER A 410 5.54 8.01 3.04
CA SER A 410 6.87 7.38 3.02
C SER A 410 6.83 5.86 3.26
N ILE A 411 5.70 5.32 3.73
CA ILE A 411 5.53 3.91 4.09
C ILE A 411 4.40 3.24 3.28
N GLU A 412 3.45 4.01 2.74
CA GLU A 412 2.21 3.49 2.12
C GLU A 412 2.22 3.37 0.60
N ASP A 413 3.34 3.68 -0.07
CA ASP A 413 3.49 3.51 -1.54
C ASP A 413 3.57 2.03 -1.98
N MET A 414 3.01 1.13 -1.15
CA MET A 414 2.82 -0.29 -1.47
C MET A 414 1.44 -0.58 -2.02
N GLY A 415 1.15 -0.08 -3.13
CA GLY A 415 -0.04 -0.45 -3.88
C GLY A 415 -0.86 0.75 -4.31
N ASP A 416 -0.20 1.63 -5.03
CA ASP A 416 -0.91 2.42 -6.00
C ASP A 416 -1.66 1.47 -6.93
N MET A 417 -2.90 1.26 -6.58
CA MET A 417 -3.89 1.20 -7.65
C MET A 417 -3.70 2.52 -8.40
N PRO A 418 -3.37 2.48 -9.72
CA PRO A 418 -3.06 3.68 -10.47
C PRO A 418 -4.10 4.73 -10.15
N SER A 419 -3.67 5.91 -9.77
CA SER A 419 -4.51 7.07 -9.49
C SER A 419 -5.26 7.49 -10.75
N LEU A 420 -6.33 6.77 -11.10
CA LEU A 420 -7.31 7.16 -12.11
C LEU A 420 -8.27 8.23 -11.58
N LEU A 421 -7.86 8.96 -10.53
CA LEU A 421 -8.70 9.95 -9.84
C LEU A 421 -8.49 11.38 -10.30
N ASN A 422 -7.55 11.68 -11.21
CA ASN A 422 -7.26 13.05 -11.62
C ASN A 422 -7.46 13.34 -13.11
N HIS A 423 -8.50 12.83 -13.75
CA HIS A 423 -8.97 13.42 -14.99
C HIS A 423 -10.49 13.30 -15.09
N ASN A 424 -11.18 14.32 -14.62
CA ASN A 424 -12.42 14.88 -15.17
C ASN A 424 -13.12 15.76 -14.12
N MET A 425 -12.63 16.97 -13.96
CA MET A 425 -13.42 18.14 -13.53
C MET A 425 -12.77 19.39 -14.13
N GLU A 426 -12.86 19.52 -15.43
CA GLU A 426 -12.82 20.84 -16.09
C GLU A 426 -14.08 21.02 -16.90
N GLY A 427 -14.87 21.95 -16.46
CA GLY A 427 -16.07 22.39 -17.14
C GLY A 427 -16.79 23.49 -16.36
N GLY A 428 -16.29 24.73 -16.42
CA GLY A 428 -16.97 25.88 -15.81
C GLY A 428 -16.15 27.14 -15.80
N SER A 429 -16.12 27.79 -16.94
CA SER A 429 -15.64 29.14 -17.22
C SER A 429 -15.96 30.19 -16.14
N ARG A 430 -14.99 31.06 -15.80
CA ARG A 430 -15.13 32.52 -15.83
C ARG A 430 -13.82 33.27 -15.60
N HIS A 431 -13.66 34.31 -16.41
CA HIS A 431 -12.63 35.31 -16.54
C HIS A 431 -12.04 35.89 -15.24
N GLY A 432 -10.75 36.19 -15.30
CA GLY A 432 -10.05 37.09 -14.39
C GLY A 432 -8.58 37.21 -14.76
N THR A 433 -8.27 38.20 -15.60
CA THR A 433 -6.93 38.69 -15.96
C THR A 433 -6.07 39.01 -14.75
N ASN A 434 -4.80 38.54 -14.73
CA ASN A 434 -3.67 39.42 -14.40
C ASN A 434 -2.33 38.80 -14.81
N GLU A 435 -1.60 39.59 -15.59
CA GLU A 435 -0.22 39.43 -16.03
C GLU A 435 0.75 39.38 -14.81
N PHE A 436 1.72 38.51 -14.87
CA PHE A 436 3.08 38.83 -14.43
C PHE A 436 4.08 37.94 -15.18
N SER A 437 4.75 38.59 -16.11
CA SER A 437 5.99 38.13 -16.74
C SER A 437 7.10 38.05 -15.70
N GLN A 438 7.88 36.96 -15.70
CA GLN A 438 9.33 37.09 -15.47
C GLN A 438 10.12 35.95 -16.14
N ASN A 439 10.96 36.41 -17.04
CA ASN A 439 12.05 35.71 -17.73
C ASN A 439 12.97 34.93 -16.79
N VAL A 440 13.37 33.71 -17.17
CA VAL A 440 14.68 33.17 -16.79
C VAL A 440 15.36 32.60 -18.04
N THR A 441 16.47 33.19 -18.32
CA THR A 441 17.40 33.07 -19.45
C THR A 441 18.07 31.69 -19.49
N MET A 442 18.07 31.06 -20.66
CA MET A 442 19.01 30.00 -21.04
C MET A 442 20.41 30.54 -21.14
N ASN A 443 21.39 29.92 -20.54
CA ASN A 443 22.79 30.08 -20.90
C ASN A 443 23.36 28.77 -21.47
N HIS A 444 23.60 28.85 -22.76
CA HIS A 444 24.50 27.97 -23.51
C HIS A 444 25.95 28.14 -23.02
N PHE A 445 26.69 27.05 -22.85
CA PHE A 445 28.14 27.04 -22.94
C PHE A 445 28.59 25.93 -23.90
N THR A 446 29.13 26.42 -25.02
CA THR A 446 29.84 25.63 -26.03
C THR A 446 31.33 25.66 -25.76
N SER A 447 31.97 24.54 -26.00
CA SER A 447 33.28 24.25 -26.57
C SER A 447 34.57 24.81 -25.94
N GLY A 448 35.55 23.90 -25.85
CA GLY A 448 36.97 24.16 -25.70
C GLY A 448 37.80 22.88 -25.73
N ILE A 449 38.20 22.47 -26.92
CA ILE A 449 39.18 21.38 -27.17
C ILE A 449 40.60 21.97 -27.07
N SER A 450 41.48 21.31 -26.35
CA SER A 450 42.94 21.17 -26.64
C SER A 450 43.56 20.33 -25.54
N GLY A 451 44.11 19.22 -25.73
CA GLY A 451 45.22 18.71 -26.37
C GLY A 451 46.50 18.90 -25.54
N ALA A 452 46.98 17.86 -24.82
CA ALA A 452 48.42 17.63 -24.65
C ALA A 452 48.67 16.22 -24.08
N SER A 453 49.40 15.46 -24.88
CA SER A 453 50.10 14.21 -24.63
C SER A 453 51.27 14.42 -23.63
N SER A 454 51.47 13.51 -22.68
CA SER A 454 52.84 13.07 -22.34
C SER A 454 52.82 11.77 -21.50
N THR A 455 53.50 10.81 -22.03
CA THR A 455 54.09 9.60 -21.48
C THR A 455 54.97 9.82 -20.22
N TYR A 456 54.95 8.82 -19.29
CA TYR A 456 56.09 8.21 -18.57
C TYR A 456 55.55 7.17 -17.59
N HIS A 457 55.88 5.93 -17.83
CA HIS A 457 56.81 4.93 -17.29
C HIS A 457 56.81 4.72 -15.77
N ASN A 458 56.52 3.43 -15.45
CA ASN A 458 57.08 2.50 -14.44
C ASN A 458 57.60 3.05 -13.09
N GLN A 459 57.01 2.63 -12.02
CA GLN A 459 57.57 1.62 -11.09
C GLN A 459 56.45 1.01 -10.25
#